data_abad09e5a16cd619665df5b3f6c4620d
#
_entry.id   abad09e5a16cd619665df5b3f6c4620d
#
_cell.length_a   1.000
_cell.length_b   1.000
_cell.length_c   1.000
_cell.angle_alpha   90.00
_cell.angle_beta   90.00
_cell.angle_gamma   90.00
#
_symmetry.space_group_name_H-M   'P 1'
#
loop_
_entity.id
_entity.type
_entity.pdbx_description
1 polymer ?
#
loop_
_entity_poly.entity_id
_entity_poly.type
_entity_poly.pdbx_seq_one_letter_code
_entity_poly.pdbx_strand_id
1 'polypeptide(L)'
;MAESRRLASEAEFLSMVDKHFSNKHSHMALGRGDDCAELICPHDLCMTSDLFLEDVHFRTSYFSPQDIGWKALAVNFSDLASAGAKPVGWNMNLMLPKDTSPEYVDALLQGMAELAGQYDAPLTGGDLSRADKLGVSITAWGAPSSGRGFLRRSGGQVGDR
;
A
#
# COMPACT_ATOMS: atom_id res chain seq x y z
N MET A 1 1.29 -17.02 30.62
CA MET A 1 1.01 -16.19 29.44
C MET A 1 2.08 -16.56 28.43
N ALA A 2 1.73 -17.08 27.27
CA ALA A 2 2.73 -17.36 26.22
C ALA A 2 3.34 -16.02 25.80
N GLU A 3 4.68 -15.90 25.84
CA GLU A 3 5.37 -14.76 25.24
C GLU A 3 4.94 -14.65 23.79
N SER A 4 4.36 -13.52 23.39
CA SER A 4 4.00 -13.30 22.00
C SER A 4 5.30 -13.30 21.19
N ARG A 5 5.38 -14.19 20.21
CA ARG A 5 6.51 -14.27 19.29
C ARG A 5 6.64 -12.92 18.56
N ARG A 6 7.86 -12.41 18.45
CA ARG A 6 8.20 -11.20 17.69
C ARG A 6 8.58 -11.56 16.28
N LEU A 7 8.39 -10.63 15.34
CA LEU A 7 8.93 -10.75 13.99
C LEU A 7 10.47 -10.88 14.07
N ALA A 8 11.02 -12.01 13.63
CA ALA A 8 12.39 -12.39 13.90
C ALA A 8 13.40 -11.76 12.94
N SER A 9 12.98 -11.51 11.67
CA SER A 9 13.90 -11.04 10.63
C SER A 9 13.15 -10.40 9.46
N GLU A 10 13.88 -9.66 8.64
CA GLU A 10 13.39 -9.16 7.35
C GLU A 10 12.99 -10.30 6.40
N ALA A 11 13.74 -11.40 6.39
CA ALA A 11 13.40 -12.57 5.57
C ALA A 11 12.04 -13.18 5.96
N GLU A 12 11.68 -13.21 7.24
CA GLU A 12 10.36 -13.62 7.70
C GLU A 12 9.28 -12.65 7.19
N PHE A 13 9.53 -11.35 7.27
CA PHE A 13 8.63 -10.33 6.72
C PHE A 13 8.42 -10.50 5.22
N LEU A 14 9.48 -10.65 4.44
CA LEU A 14 9.39 -10.86 2.98
C LEU A 14 8.60 -12.12 2.63
N SER A 15 8.77 -13.20 3.40
CA SER A 15 7.96 -14.41 3.24
C SER A 15 6.46 -14.17 3.47
N MET A 16 6.12 -13.30 4.44
CA MET A 16 4.73 -12.90 4.68
C MET A 16 4.20 -12.00 3.55
N VAL A 17 5.01 -11.09 3.03
CA VAL A 17 4.64 -10.29 1.84
C VAL A 17 4.34 -11.20 0.65
N ASP A 18 5.19 -12.18 0.37
CA ASP A 18 5.02 -13.10 -0.76
C ASP A 18 3.81 -14.04 -0.61
N LYS A 19 3.35 -14.28 0.63
CA LYS A 19 2.10 -15.00 0.90
C LYS A 19 0.86 -14.22 0.41
N HIS A 20 0.88 -12.90 0.56
CA HIS A 20 -0.27 -12.04 0.26
C HIS A 20 -0.21 -11.38 -1.13
N PHE A 21 0.99 -11.14 -1.66
CA PHE A 21 1.19 -10.37 -2.88
C PHE A 21 2.02 -11.15 -3.90
N SER A 22 1.42 -11.43 -5.05
CA SER A 22 2.16 -12.01 -6.18
C SER A 22 3.34 -11.11 -6.57
N ASN A 23 4.49 -11.74 -6.85
CA ASN A 23 5.67 -11.05 -7.39
C ASN A 23 5.70 -11.08 -8.94
N LYS A 24 4.58 -11.40 -9.58
CA LYS A 24 4.42 -11.42 -11.04
C LYS A 24 3.14 -10.69 -11.42
N HIS A 25 3.24 -9.72 -12.31
CA HIS A 25 2.12 -8.94 -12.80
C HIS A 25 2.40 -8.40 -14.20
N SER A 26 1.36 -8.15 -15.00
CA SER A 26 1.50 -7.59 -16.36
C SER A 26 2.11 -6.19 -16.40
N HIS A 27 2.03 -5.44 -15.29
CA HIS A 27 2.64 -4.12 -15.15
C HIS A 27 4.08 -4.16 -14.58
N MET A 28 4.66 -5.34 -14.39
CA MET A 28 6.02 -5.51 -13.88
C MET A 28 6.84 -6.37 -14.84
N ALA A 29 7.95 -5.85 -15.33
CA ALA A 29 8.98 -6.64 -16.03
C ALA A 29 9.88 -7.35 -15.00
N LEU A 30 10.17 -6.68 -13.88
CA LEU A 30 10.89 -7.22 -12.72
C LEU A 30 10.15 -6.82 -11.43
N GLY A 31 9.81 -7.80 -10.60
CA GLY A 31 9.18 -7.57 -9.30
C GLY A 31 10.19 -7.40 -8.16
N ARG A 32 9.72 -7.66 -6.91
CA ARG A 32 10.56 -7.61 -5.70
C ARG A 32 11.66 -8.66 -5.73
N GLY A 33 12.81 -8.37 -5.11
CA GLY A 33 13.94 -9.30 -4.97
C GLY A 33 15.25 -8.83 -5.60
N ASP A 34 15.20 -7.70 -6.31
CA ASP A 34 16.35 -6.93 -6.76
C ASP A 34 16.30 -5.54 -6.09
N ASP A 35 17.32 -4.71 -6.25
CA ASP A 35 17.39 -3.35 -5.70
C ASP A 35 16.25 -2.46 -6.19
N CYS A 36 15.74 -2.71 -7.39
CA CYS A 36 14.63 -1.98 -7.99
C CYS A 36 13.62 -2.93 -8.65
N ALA A 37 12.33 -2.57 -8.62
CA ALA A 37 11.34 -3.15 -9.51
C ALA A 37 11.37 -2.45 -10.88
N GLU A 38 11.21 -3.21 -11.97
CA GLU A 38 11.05 -2.66 -13.31
C GLU A 38 9.58 -2.65 -13.70
N LEU A 39 9.06 -1.46 -14.00
CA LEU A 39 7.64 -1.26 -14.29
C LEU A 39 7.40 -1.11 -15.79
N ILE A 40 6.32 -1.73 -16.28
CA ILE A 40 5.82 -1.54 -17.65
C ILE A 40 4.74 -0.46 -17.60
N CYS A 41 5.08 0.73 -18.09
CA CYS A 41 4.22 1.92 -18.05
C CYS A 41 3.86 2.36 -19.49
N PRO A 42 2.83 1.80 -20.11
CA PRO A 42 2.46 2.14 -21.49
C PRO A 42 1.76 3.50 -21.63
N HIS A 43 1.43 4.17 -20.52
CA HIS A 43 0.65 5.41 -20.47
C HIS A 43 1.27 6.40 -19.48
N ASP A 44 0.81 7.66 -19.52
CA ASP A 44 1.07 8.62 -18.47
C ASP A 44 0.56 8.08 -17.14
N LEU A 45 1.30 8.36 -16.06
CA LEU A 45 0.94 7.98 -14.71
C LEU A 45 0.72 9.23 -13.85
N CYS A 46 -0.28 9.20 -12.99
CA CYS A 46 -0.32 10.07 -11.81
C CYS A 46 0.12 9.28 -10.58
N MET A 47 0.69 9.98 -9.63
CA MET A 47 1.25 9.39 -8.41
C MET A 47 0.81 10.21 -7.20
N THR A 48 0.51 9.51 -6.11
CA THR A 48 0.25 10.07 -4.78
C THR A 48 1.09 9.37 -3.74
N SER A 49 1.28 10.02 -2.59
CA SER A 49 1.97 9.41 -1.44
C SER A 49 1.41 9.98 -0.15
N ASP A 50 0.99 9.07 0.74
CA ASP A 50 0.47 9.40 2.06
C ASP A 50 1.20 8.67 3.17
N LEU A 51 1.17 9.30 4.35
CA LEU A 51 1.56 8.71 5.62
C LEU A 51 0.30 8.30 6.40
N PHE A 52 0.33 7.12 7.01
CA PHE A 52 -0.70 6.62 7.90
C PHE A 52 -0.07 6.22 9.24
N LEU A 53 -0.15 7.09 10.24
CA LEU A 53 0.64 7.04 11.47
C LEU A 53 -0.25 6.81 12.70
N GLU A 54 0.21 5.93 13.59
CA GLU A 54 -0.42 5.70 14.88
C GLU A 54 -0.46 6.96 15.73
N ASP A 55 -1.58 7.15 16.44
CA ASP A 55 -1.96 8.33 17.24
C ASP A 55 -2.14 9.64 16.47
N VAL A 56 -1.94 9.62 15.15
CA VAL A 56 -2.25 10.74 14.25
C VAL A 56 -3.47 10.41 13.39
N HIS A 57 -3.42 9.29 12.68
CA HIS A 57 -4.44 8.89 11.71
C HIS A 57 -5.30 7.73 12.20
N PHE A 58 -4.80 6.93 13.15
CA PHE A 58 -5.49 5.81 13.77
C PHE A 58 -4.98 5.55 15.18
N ARG A 59 -5.71 4.71 15.92
CA ARG A 59 -5.25 4.13 17.18
C ARG A 59 -5.52 2.64 17.19
N THR A 60 -4.55 1.88 17.66
CA THR A 60 -4.64 0.42 17.80
C THR A 60 -5.68 -0.03 18.81
N SER A 61 -6.20 0.90 19.65
CA SER A 61 -7.26 0.61 20.61
C SER A 61 -8.65 0.39 19.99
N TYR A 62 -8.85 0.83 18.73
CA TYR A 62 -10.15 0.69 18.04
C TYR A 62 -10.04 0.27 16.57
N PHE A 63 -8.84 0.26 15.98
CA PHE A 63 -8.60 -0.32 14.66
C PHE A 63 -7.94 -1.68 14.80
N SER A 64 -8.47 -2.69 14.12
CA SER A 64 -7.75 -3.94 13.94
C SER A 64 -6.55 -3.75 12.98
N PRO A 65 -5.54 -4.61 13.04
CA PRO A 65 -4.43 -4.54 12.07
C PRO A 65 -4.91 -4.65 10.63
N GLN A 66 -5.92 -5.46 10.36
CA GLN A 66 -6.53 -5.59 9.03
C GLN A 66 -7.18 -4.27 8.57
N ASP A 67 -7.93 -3.59 9.44
CA ASP A 67 -8.52 -2.28 9.14
C ASP A 67 -7.45 -1.23 8.87
N ILE A 68 -6.35 -1.25 9.64
CA ILE A 68 -5.20 -0.34 9.46
C ILE A 68 -4.59 -0.55 8.08
N GLY A 69 -4.31 -1.81 7.70
CA GLY A 69 -3.75 -2.15 6.40
C GLY A 69 -4.66 -1.72 5.25
N TRP A 70 -5.94 -2.07 5.33
CA TRP A 70 -6.93 -1.71 4.32
C TRP A 70 -7.03 -0.20 4.15
N LYS A 71 -7.14 0.55 5.25
CA LYS A 71 -7.31 2.00 5.23
C LYS A 71 -6.05 2.73 4.77
N ALA A 72 -4.86 2.28 5.16
CA ALA A 72 -3.60 2.87 4.72
C ALA A 72 -3.46 2.85 3.19
N LEU A 73 -3.91 1.78 2.54
CA LEU A 73 -3.93 1.71 1.07
C LEU A 73 -5.09 2.51 0.48
N ALA A 74 -6.27 2.48 1.13
CA ALA A 74 -7.48 3.12 0.62
C ALA A 74 -7.35 4.65 0.50
N VAL A 75 -6.65 5.33 1.41
CA VAL A 75 -6.45 6.78 1.33
C VAL A 75 -5.69 7.15 0.05
N ASN A 76 -4.64 6.41 -0.30
CA ASN A 76 -3.89 6.60 -1.55
C ASN A 76 -4.73 6.29 -2.81
N PHE A 77 -5.50 5.20 -2.79
CA PHE A 77 -6.38 4.87 -3.92
C PHE A 77 -7.52 5.87 -4.07
N SER A 78 -7.96 6.50 -2.98
CA SER A 78 -8.91 7.61 -2.99
C SER A 78 -8.36 8.82 -3.74
N ASP A 79 -7.07 9.16 -3.54
CA ASP A 79 -6.43 10.24 -4.28
C ASP A 79 -6.33 9.94 -5.77
N LEU A 80 -5.95 8.72 -6.13
CA LEU A 80 -5.96 8.29 -7.53
C LEU A 80 -7.35 8.37 -8.15
N ALA A 81 -8.39 7.95 -7.40
CA ALA A 81 -9.78 8.05 -7.85
C ALA A 81 -10.20 9.51 -8.06
N SER A 82 -9.77 10.44 -7.19
CA SER A 82 -10.04 11.87 -7.34
C SER A 82 -9.43 12.46 -8.63
N ALA A 83 -8.32 11.89 -9.10
CA ALA A 83 -7.68 12.24 -10.35
C ALA A 83 -8.28 11.50 -11.57
N GLY A 84 -9.32 10.67 -11.39
CA GLY A 84 -9.89 9.84 -12.45
C GLY A 84 -8.94 8.72 -12.90
N ALA A 85 -8.07 8.25 -12.02
CA ALA A 85 -7.09 7.21 -12.29
C ALA A 85 -7.51 5.86 -11.70
N LYS A 86 -7.16 4.79 -12.39
CA LYS A 86 -7.22 3.42 -11.88
C LYS A 86 -5.84 3.05 -11.33
N PRO A 87 -5.72 2.54 -10.07
CA PRO A 87 -4.46 2.05 -9.53
C PRO A 87 -3.83 0.99 -10.43
N VAL A 88 -2.52 1.08 -10.67
CA VAL A 88 -1.75 0.11 -11.47
C VAL A 88 -0.49 -0.38 -10.74
N GLY A 89 -0.23 0.12 -9.55
CA GLY A 89 0.84 -0.35 -8.68
C GLY A 89 1.06 0.56 -7.47
N TRP A 90 1.81 0.06 -6.49
CA TRP A 90 2.12 0.79 -5.26
C TRP A 90 3.35 0.22 -4.55
N ASN A 91 3.97 1.05 -3.71
CA ASN A 91 5.04 0.70 -2.78
C ASN A 91 4.59 0.93 -1.35
N MET A 92 5.16 0.17 -0.41
CA MET A 92 4.89 0.27 1.01
C MET A 92 6.19 0.38 1.81
N ASN A 93 6.35 1.47 2.57
CA ASN A 93 7.36 1.56 3.62
C ASN A 93 6.65 1.36 4.96
N LEU A 94 7.06 0.32 5.70
CA LEU A 94 6.43 -0.08 6.96
C LEU A 94 7.38 0.18 8.13
N MET A 95 6.90 0.93 9.11
CA MET A 95 7.60 1.22 10.36
C MET A 95 6.93 0.43 11.48
N LEU A 96 7.66 -0.51 12.10
CA LEU A 96 7.12 -1.43 13.09
C LEU A 96 7.74 -1.23 14.47
N PRO A 97 6.92 -1.18 15.54
CA PRO A 97 7.40 -1.35 16.90
C PRO A 97 8.15 -2.67 17.09
N LYS A 98 9.15 -2.65 17.98
CA LYS A 98 10.05 -3.79 18.23
C LYS A 98 9.30 -5.07 18.60
N ASP A 99 8.18 -4.92 19.31
CA ASP A 99 7.43 -6.03 19.89
C ASP A 99 6.21 -6.43 19.07
N THR A 100 6.14 -5.99 17.78
CA THR A 100 5.05 -6.37 16.87
C THR A 100 5.13 -7.86 16.55
N SER A 101 4.00 -8.57 16.71
CA SER A 101 3.94 -10.00 16.43
C SER A 101 3.77 -10.28 14.94
N PRO A 102 4.22 -11.45 14.45
CA PRO A 102 4.00 -11.88 13.07
C PRO A 102 2.52 -11.92 12.69
N GLU A 103 1.64 -12.35 13.62
CA GLU A 103 0.20 -12.44 13.39
C GLU A 103 -0.41 -11.04 13.16
N TYR A 104 0.09 -10.02 13.86
CA TYR A 104 -0.32 -8.64 13.66
C TYR A 104 0.07 -8.16 12.25
N VAL A 105 1.31 -8.44 11.84
CA VAL A 105 1.81 -8.08 10.50
C VAL A 105 1.04 -8.81 9.41
N ASP A 106 0.78 -10.12 9.60
CA ASP A 106 0.00 -10.93 8.64
C ASP A 106 -1.40 -10.35 8.42
N ALA A 107 -2.10 -9.98 9.50
CA ALA A 107 -3.42 -9.37 9.41
C ALA A 107 -3.39 -7.98 8.75
N LEU A 108 -2.37 -7.17 9.00
CA LEU A 108 -2.18 -5.88 8.36
C LEU A 108 -1.97 -6.04 6.84
N LEU A 109 -1.09 -6.95 6.45
CA LEU A 109 -0.85 -7.27 5.03
C LEU A 109 -2.09 -7.85 4.36
N GLN A 110 -2.88 -8.68 5.05
CA GLN A 110 -4.14 -9.20 4.56
C GLN A 110 -5.13 -8.08 4.21
N GLY A 111 -5.28 -7.07 5.07
CA GLY A 111 -6.14 -5.92 4.80
C GLY A 111 -5.73 -5.13 3.56
N MET A 112 -4.42 -4.93 3.37
CA MET A 112 -3.90 -4.31 2.15
C MET A 112 -4.15 -5.18 0.91
N ALA A 113 -3.90 -6.49 1.01
CA ALA A 113 -4.08 -7.43 -0.11
C ALA A 113 -5.53 -7.53 -0.56
N GLU A 114 -6.48 -7.48 0.38
CA GLU A 114 -7.90 -7.47 0.09
C GLU A 114 -8.31 -6.28 -0.80
N LEU A 115 -7.83 -5.08 -0.47
CA LEU A 115 -8.11 -3.90 -1.29
C LEU A 115 -7.33 -3.92 -2.61
N ALA A 116 -6.04 -4.23 -2.58
CA ALA A 116 -5.20 -4.29 -3.78
C ALA A 116 -5.75 -5.27 -4.81
N GLY A 117 -6.27 -6.43 -4.35
CA GLY A 117 -6.89 -7.43 -5.21
C GLY A 117 -8.14 -6.96 -5.95
N GLN A 118 -8.93 -6.05 -5.36
CA GLN A 118 -10.11 -5.47 -6.03
C GLN A 118 -9.74 -4.62 -7.25
N TYR A 119 -8.54 -4.06 -7.26
CA TYR A 119 -8.05 -3.19 -8.34
C TYR A 119 -7.03 -3.86 -9.24
N ASP A 120 -6.62 -5.11 -8.92
CA ASP A 120 -5.53 -5.79 -9.61
C ASP A 120 -4.24 -4.93 -9.62
N ALA A 121 -3.92 -4.33 -8.46
CA ALA A 121 -2.81 -3.41 -8.30
C ALA A 121 -1.67 -4.08 -7.53
N PRO A 122 -0.52 -4.40 -8.17
CA PRO A 122 0.58 -5.10 -7.54
C PRO A 122 1.33 -4.23 -6.53
N LEU A 123 1.77 -4.85 -5.42
CA LEU A 123 2.82 -4.32 -4.56
C LEU A 123 4.17 -4.55 -5.24
N THR A 124 4.87 -3.49 -5.60
CA THR A 124 6.10 -3.58 -6.39
C THR A 124 7.38 -3.54 -5.55
N GLY A 125 7.31 -2.99 -4.34
CA GLY A 125 8.45 -2.88 -3.45
C GLY A 125 8.12 -2.11 -2.19
N GLY A 126 9.16 -1.70 -1.48
CA GLY A 126 9.05 -0.92 -0.26
C GLY A 126 10.22 -1.16 0.69
N ASP A 127 10.05 -0.75 1.93
CA ASP A 127 11.06 -0.88 2.98
C ASP A 127 10.41 -1.32 4.31
N LEU A 128 11.21 -1.93 5.17
CA LEU A 128 10.84 -2.27 6.54
C LEU A 128 11.84 -1.66 7.51
N SER A 129 11.34 -0.78 8.37
CA SER A 129 12.17 -0.14 9.40
C SER A 129 11.56 -0.29 10.79
N ARG A 130 12.41 -0.19 11.82
CA ARG A 130 11.93 -0.16 13.20
C ARG A 130 11.62 1.26 13.62
N ALA A 131 10.55 1.41 14.42
CA ALA A 131 10.13 2.66 15.03
C ALA A 131 9.46 2.42 16.38
N ASP A 132 9.23 3.48 17.14
CA ASP A 132 8.51 3.38 18.42
C ASP A 132 7.00 3.18 18.25
N LYS A 133 6.44 3.61 17.10
CA LYS A 133 5.02 3.50 16.76
C LYS A 133 4.85 2.91 15.36
N LEU A 134 3.69 2.28 15.16
CA LEU A 134 3.30 1.79 13.85
C LEU A 134 3.11 2.96 12.88
N GLY A 135 3.74 2.85 11.72
CA GLY A 135 3.58 3.78 10.62
C GLY A 135 3.60 3.06 9.28
N VAL A 136 2.80 3.54 8.37
CA VAL A 136 2.77 3.08 7.00
C VAL A 136 2.92 4.28 6.08
N SER A 137 3.88 4.25 5.16
CA SER A 137 3.98 5.18 4.05
C SER A 137 3.70 4.42 2.76
N ILE A 138 2.72 4.89 2.00
CA ILE A 138 2.39 4.27 0.72
C ILE A 138 2.60 5.31 -0.37
N THR A 139 3.25 4.89 -1.44
CA THR A 139 3.27 5.60 -2.72
C THR A 139 2.52 4.75 -3.73
N ALA A 140 1.47 5.29 -4.32
CA ALA A 140 0.65 4.61 -5.32
C ALA A 140 0.63 5.39 -6.63
N TRP A 141 0.50 4.68 -7.74
CA TRP A 141 0.36 5.30 -9.06
C TRP A 141 -0.78 4.67 -9.85
N GLY A 142 -1.35 5.47 -10.71
CA GLY A 142 -2.50 5.08 -11.50
C GLY A 142 -2.41 5.58 -12.94
N ALA A 143 -3.03 4.81 -13.83
CA ALA A 143 -3.23 5.18 -15.22
C ALA A 143 -4.61 5.83 -15.41
N PRO A 144 -4.82 6.66 -16.46
CA PRO A 144 -6.13 7.23 -16.73
C PRO A 144 -7.19 6.14 -16.88
N SER A 145 -8.31 6.26 -16.16
CA SER A 145 -9.43 5.31 -16.28
C SER A 145 -10.27 5.54 -17.55
N SER A 146 -10.05 6.65 -18.24
CA SER A 146 -10.70 6.97 -19.51
C SER A 146 -9.69 7.60 -20.48
N GLY A 147 -9.95 7.57 -21.78
CA GLY A 147 -9.11 8.21 -22.81
C GLY A 147 -9.03 9.74 -22.74
N ARG A 148 -9.60 10.37 -21.72
CA ARG A 148 -9.63 11.83 -21.52
C ARG A 148 -8.48 12.38 -20.65
N GLY A 149 -7.55 11.53 -20.19
CA GLY A 149 -6.49 11.91 -19.25
C GLY A 149 -6.98 12.07 -17.82
N PHE A 150 -6.19 12.77 -16.97
CA PHE A 150 -6.47 12.94 -15.55
C PHE A 150 -7.38 14.13 -15.28
N LEU A 151 -8.23 14.00 -14.25
CA LEU A 151 -9.01 15.10 -13.71
C LEU A 151 -8.10 16.06 -12.93
N ARG A 152 -8.46 17.34 -12.93
CA ARG A 152 -7.71 18.39 -12.24
C ARG A 152 -8.64 19.25 -11.41
N ARG A 153 -8.20 19.72 -10.24
CA ARG A 153 -8.97 20.66 -9.38
C ARG A 153 -9.44 21.91 -10.12
N SER A 154 -8.60 22.41 -11.06
CA SER A 154 -8.92 23.60 -11.86
C SER A 154 -9.97 23.36 -12.95
N GLY A 155 -10.39 22.12 -13.18
CA GLY A 155 -11.39 21.76 -14.19
C GLY A 155 -12.83 21.77 -13.70
N GLY A 156 -13.05 21.82 -12.37
CA GLY A 156 -14.38 21.72 -11.78
C GLY A 156 -15.26 22.94 -12.07
N GLN A 157 -16.55 22.69 -12.33
CA GLN A 157 -17.57 23.70 -12.56
C GLN A 157 -18.76 23.50 -11.62
N VAL A 158 -19.50 24.59 -11.36
CA VAL A 158 -20.73 24.50 -10.54
C VAL A 158 -21.74 23.60 -11.27
N GLY A 159 -22.18 22.54 -10.59
CA GLY A 159 -23.11 21.55 -11.15
C GLY A 159 -22.46 20.22 -11.57
N ASP A 160 -21.13 20.10 -11.53
CA ASP A 160 -20.43 18.84 -11.72
C ASP A 160 -20.82 17.83 -10.63
N ARG A 161 -20.90 16.56 -10.99
CA ARG A 161 -21.25 15.42 -10.11
C ARG A 161 -20.15 14.37 -10.11
#